data_4fd20cbd52e97c9fcd637bc54b76f8d9
#
_entry.id   4fd20cbd52e97c9fcd637bc54b76f8d9
#
_cell.length_a   1.000
_cell.length_b   1.000
_cell.length_c   1.000
_cell.angle_alpha   90.00
_cell.angle_beta   90.00
_cell.angle_gamma   90.00
#
_symmetry.space_group_name_H-M   'P 1'
#
loop_
_entity.id
_entity.type
_entity.pdbx_description
1 polymer ?
#
loop_
_entity_poly.entity_id
_entity_poly.type
_entity_poly.pdbx_seq_one_letter_code
_entity_poly.pdbx_strand_id
1 'polypeptide(L)'
;MEIDAIKKKVWEDVDPETRRKKKKEMRIQRLIVTLQFLGIAAVVILIFYILMGISTVDGNSMYPTLHDKDIVIYNRRCKEYKAGDIVAIARPSGEEYVKRVIAVAGDTVNIQDGKVYVNGEEVRYNGEIGTTEKKSSKITYPLRVGDK
;
A
#
# COMPACT_ATOMS: atom_id res chain seq x y z
N MET A 1 39.94 14.17 21.95
CA MET A 1 40.83 15.32 21.77
C MET A 1 42.28 14.91 21.45
N GLU A 2 42.93 14.05 22.26
CA GLU A 2 44.32 13.64 22.04
C GLU A 2 44.55 12.83 20.76
N ILE A 3 43.64 11.88 20.44
CA ILE A 3 43.72 11.05 19.22
C ILE A 3 43.58 11.88 17.94
N ASP A 4 42.77 12.92 17.95
CA ASP A 4 42.57 13.80 16.79
C ASP A 4 43.80 14.68 16.53
N ALA A 5 44.46 15.12 17.60
CA ALA A 5 45.70 15.88 17.53
C ALA A 5 46.88 15.02 16.97
N ILE A 6 46.97 13.76 17.43
CA ILE A 6 47.95 12.79 16.93
C ILE A 6 47.71 12.47 15.44
N LYS A 7 46.46 12.19 15.06
CA LYS A 7 46.07 11.99 13.65
C LYS A 7 46.44 13.18 12.77
N LYS A 8 46.18 14.41 13.26
CA LYS A 8 46.52 15.63 12.52
C LYS A 8 48.01 15.77 12.32
N LYS A 9 48.83 15.50 13.34
CA LYS A 9 50.27 15.59 13.29
C LYS A 9 50.89 14.55 12.37
N VAL A 10 50.40 13.31 12.40
CA VAL A 10 50.81 12.24 11.47
C VAL A 10 50.47 12.59 10.02
N TRP A 11 49.32 13.25 9.78
CA TRP A 11 48.95 13.73 8.44
C TRP A 11 49.81 14.91 7.96
N GLU A 12 50.34 15.73 8.86
CA GLU A 12 51.21 16.86 8.54
C GLU A 12 52.62 16.42 8.13
N ASP A 13 53.11 15.27 8.61
CA ASP A 13 54.41 14.69 8.25
C ASP A 13 54.41 13.89 6.92
N VAL A 14 53.24 13.64 6.31
CA VAL A 14 53.14 12.89 5.05
C VAL A 14 53.42 13.82 3.86
N ASP A 15 54.23 13.37 2.92
CA ASP A 15 54.55 14.07 1.66
C ASP A 15 53.29 14.60 0.95
N PRO A 16 53.30 15.84 0.42
CA PRO A 16 52.13 16.48 -0.20
C PRO A 16 51.49 15.70 -1.34
N GLU A 17 52.27 14.97 -2.14
CA GLU A 17 51.76 14.14 -3.23
C GLU A 17 50.96 12.93 -2.69
N THR A 18 51.49 12.27 -1.69
CA THR A 18 50.86 11.14 -1.01
C THR A 18 49.53 11.55 -0.35
N ARG A 19 49.50 12.75 0.24
CA ARG A 19 48.24 13.34 0.78
C ARG A 19 47.17 13.56 -0.29
N ARG A 20 47.56 14.07 -1.45
CA ARG A 20 46.67 14.30 -2.59
C ARG A 20 46.09 12.99 -3.12
N LYS A 21 46.94 11.96 -3.28
CA LYS A 21 46.52 10.62 -3.71
C LYS A 21 45.54 10.00 -2.73
N LYS A 22 45.82 9.97 -1.44
CA LYS A 22 44.93 9.45 -0.40
C LYS A 22 43.61 10.20 -0.30
N LYS A 23 43.63 11.55 -0.42
CA LYS A 23 42.40 12.33 -0.47
C LYS A 23 41.51 11.99 -1.69
N LYS A 24 42.15 11.78 -2.85
CA LYS A 24 41.45 11.38 -4.07
C LYS A 24 40.81 9.97 -3.93
N GLU A 25 41.57 9.02 -3.41
CA GLU A 25 41.12 7.66 -3.13
C GLU A 25 39.95 7.64 -2.14
N MET A 26 40.03 8.38 -1.03
CA MET A 26 38.95 8.50 -0.07
C MET A 26 37.69 9.14 -0.66
N ARG A 27 37.85 10.12 -1.58
CA ARG A 27 36.69 10.71 -2.29
C ARG A 27 36.03 9.70 -3.22
N ILE A 28 36.82 8.94 -3.96
CA ILE A 28 36.32 7.89 -4.86
C ILE A 28 35.64 6.80 -4.06
N GLN A 29 36.22 6.33 -2.97
CA GLN A 29 35.59 5.33 -2.09
C GLN A 29 34.25 5.82 -1.50
N ARG A 30 34.21 7.08 -1.02
CA ARG A 30 32.95 7.67 -0.54
C ARG A 30 31.89 7.73 -1.65
N LEU A 31 32.28 8.13 -2.86
CA LEU A 31 31.39 8.15 -4.02
C LEU A 31 30.85 6.75 -4.34
N ILE A 32 31.69 5.73 -4.36
CA ILE A 32 31.30 4.34 -4.62
C ILE A 32 30.29 3.87 -3.55
N VAL A 33 30.62 4.09 -2.27
CA VAL A 33 29.73 3.71 -1.16
C VAL A 33 28.40 4.45 -1.26
N THR A 34 28.41 5.75 -1.55
CA THR A 34 27.17 6.53 -1.72
C THR A 34 26.34 6.02 -2.88
N LEU A 35 26.95 5.70 -4.03
CA LEU A 35 26.27 5.13 -5.19
C LEU A 35 25.68 3.74 -4.89
N GLN A 36 26.37 2.92 -4.11
CA GLN A 36 25.85 1.63 -3.65
C GLN A 36 24.59 1.80 -2.77
N PHE A 37 24.64 2.72 -1.80
CA PHE A 37 23.47 3.01 -0.96
C PHE A 37 22.29 3.55 -1.78
N LEU A 38 22.56 4.46 -2.72
CA LEU A 38 21.51 4.96 -3.64
C LEU A 38 20.93 3.84 -4.50
N GLY A 39 21.78 2.93 -5.00
CA GLY A 39 21.32 1.76 -5.77
C GLY A 39 20.42 0.85 -4.95
N ILE A 40 20.81 0.52 -3.72
CA ILE A 40 19.99 -0.28 -2.81
C ILE A 40 18.65 0.43 -2.51
N ALA A 41 18.69 1.73 -2.19
CA ALA A 41 17.49 2.51 -1.93
C ALA A 41 16.54 2.52 -3.13
N ALA A 42 17.07 2.69 -4.35
CA ALA A 42 16.28 2.66 -5.57
C ALA A 42 15.59 1.30 -5.79
N VAL A 43 16.30 0.20 -5.54
CA VAL A 43 15.73 -1.17 -5.63
C VAL A 43 14.63 -1.35 -4.60
N VAL A 44 14.82 -0.91 -3.36
CA VAL A 44 13.80 -1.00 -2.30
C VAL A 44 12.56 -0.21 -2.69
N ILE A 45 12.72 1.04 -3.14
CA ILE A 45 11.60 1.88 -3.60
C ILE A 45 10.87 1.21 -4.76
N LEU A 46 11.59 0.64 -5.72
CA LEU A 46 11.00 -0.06 -6.86
C LEU A 46 10.16 -1.27 -6.40
N ILE A 47 10.67 -2.06 -5.45
CA ILE A 47 9.93 -3.19 -4.87
C ILE A 47 8.64 -2.70 -4.20
N PHE A 48 8.72 -1.65 -3.38
CA PHE A 48 7.53 -1.05 -2.77
C PHE A 48 6.52 -0.58 -3.81
N TYR A 49 6.98 0.10 -4.86
CA TYR A 49 6.12 0.59 -5.95
C TYR A 49 5.40 -0.56 -6.69
N ILE A 50 6.09 -1.69 -6.88
CA ILE A 50 5.50 -2.87 -7.55
C ILE A 50 4.50 -3.60 -6.64
N LEU A 51 4.79 -3.69 -5.33
CA LEU A 51 3.98 -4.46 -4.38
C LEU A 51 2.80 -3.67 -3.82
N MET A 52 2.98 -2.37 -3.63
CA MET A 52 2.01 -1.50 -2.97
C MET A 52 1.30 -0.60 -3.96
N GLY A 53 0.00 -0.40 -3.74
CA GLY A 53 -0.78 0.63 -4.39
C GLY A 53 -1.11 1.74 -3.41
N ILE A 54 -1.29 2.95 -3.92
CA ILE A 54 -1.75 4.10 -3.16
C ILE A 54 -2.97 4.64 -3.87
N SER A 55 -4.07 4.83 -3.13
CA SER A 55 -5.30 5.42 -3.65
C SER A 55 -5.86 6.43 -2.66
N THR A 56 -6.60 7.41 -3.16
CA THR A 56 -7.31 8.38 -2.33
C THR A 56 -8.78 7.99 -2.29
N VAL A 57 -9.36 8.01 -1.10
CA VAL A 57 -10.78 7.76 -0.89
C VAL A 57 -11.57 8.95 -1.38
N ASP A 58 -12.53 8.73 -2.29
CA ASP A 58 -13.47 9.73 -2.75
C ASP A 58 -14.87 9.42 -2.21
N GLY A 59 -15.40 10.39 -1.45
CA GLY A 59 -16.71 10.33 -0.84
C GLY A 59 -16.78 9.53 0.46
N ASN A 60 -17.97 9.47 1.02
CA ASN A 60 -18.22 8.94 2.37
C ASN A 60 -18.79 7.50 2.38
N SER A 61 -18.70 6.77 1.26
CA SER A 61 -19.29 5.41 1.16
C SER A 61 -18.66 4.37 2.10
N MET A 62 -17.50 4.68 2.69
CA MET A 62 -16.77 3.82 3.63
C MET A 62 -16.80 4.36 5.07
N TYR A 63 -17.57 5.43 5.32
CA TYR A 63 -17.75 5.98 6.66
C TYR A 63 -18.40 4.93 7.60
N PRO A 64 -18.01 4.85 8.88
CA PRO A 64 -17.00 5.65 9.59
C PRO A 64 -15.57 5.09 9.47
N THR A 65 -15.35 4.01 8.74
CA THR A 65 -14.04 3.33 8.67
C THR A 65 -13.01 4.16 7.92
N LEU A 66 -13.43 4.80 6.82
CA LEU A 66 -12.60 5.71 6.01
C LEU A 66 -13.41 6.96 5.70
N HIS A 67 -12.70 8.10 5.67
CA HIS A 67 -13.26 9.41 5.38
C HIS A 67 -12.89 9.86 3.97
N ASP A 68 -13.60 10.86 3.47
CA ASP A 68 -13.27 11.50 2.20
C ASP A 68 -11.84 12.08 2.25
N LYS A 69 -11.08 11.86 1.19
CA LYS A 69 -9.67 12.25 1.02
C LYS A 69 -8.64 11.49 1.88
N ASP A 70 -9.05 10.45 2.60
CA ASP A 70 -8.08 9.55 3.23
C ASP A 70 -7.18 8.90 2.17
N ILE A 71 -5.91 8.75 2.51
CA ILE A 71 -4.94 8.03 1.66
C ILE A 71 -4.83 6.60 2.18
N VAL A 72 -5.12 5.65 1.31
CA VAL A 72 -5.02 4.22 1.61
C VAL A 72 -3.87 3.59 0.85
N ILE A 73 -3.10 2.76 1.56
CA ILE A 73 -2.02 1.95 0.97
C ILE A 73 -2.50 0.50 0.99
N TYR A 74 -2.46 -0.15 -0.16
CA TYR A 74 -2.94 -1.51 -0.31
C TYR A 74 -1.93 -2.42 -1.00
N ASN A 75 -2.02 -3.74 -0.74
CA ASN A 75 -1.19 -4.74 -1.38
C ASN A 75 -1.79 -5.14 -2.74
N ARG A 76 -1.08 -4.88 -3.84
CA ARG A 76 -1.52 -5.22 -5.20
C ARG A 76 -1.49 -6.73 -5.51
N ARG A 77 -0.81 -7.52 -4.70
CA ARG A 77 -0.63 -8.96 -4.94
C ARG A 77 -1.52 -9.85 -4.07
N CYS A 78 -2.39 -9.26 -3.27
CA CYS A 78 -3.37 -10.02 -2.51
C CYS A 78 -4.35 -10.70 -3.48
N LYS A 79 -4.51 -12.02 -3.35
CA LYS A 79 -5.42 -12.82 -4.18
C LYS A 79 -6.53 -13.48 -3.37
N GLU A 80 -6.36 -13.55 -2.07
CA GLU A 80 -7.33 -14.14 -1.16
C GLU A 80 -7.99 -13.04 -0.35
N TYR A 81 -9.30 -12.97 -0.42
CA TYR A 81 -10.11 -11.99 0.29
C TYR A 81 -11.07 -12.69 1.23
N LYS A 82 -11.34 -12.06 2.36
CA LYS A 82 -12.32 -12.50 3.36
C LYS A 82 -13.41 -11.46 3.49
N ALA A 83 -14.58 -11.88 3.94
CA ALA A 83 -15.65 -10.94 4.32
C ALA A 83 -15.12 -9.98 5.40
N GLY A 84 -15.34 -8.69 5.19
CA GLY A 84 -14.82 -7.61 6.03
C GLY A 84 -13.58 -6.89 5.47
N ASP A 85 -12.80 -7.51 4.59
CA ASP A 85 -11.63 -6.89 3.99
C ASP A 85 -11.98 -5.63 3.19
N ILE A 86 -11.10 -4.64 3.22
CA ILE A 86 -11.22 -3.43 2.40
C ILE A 86 -10.32 -3.63 1.17
N VAL A 87 -10.90 -3.46 -0.01
CA VAL A 87 -10.23 -3.68 -1.29
C VAL A 87 -10.29 -2.44 -2.17
N ALA A 88 -9.23 -2.23 -2.93
CA ALA A 88 -9.21 -1.26 -4.02
C ALA A 88 -9.57 -1.98 -5.33
N ILE A 89 -10.61 -1.53 -6.01
CA ILE A 89 -11.14 -2.10 -7.24
C ILE A 89 -10.80 -1.15 -8.39
N ALA A 90 -9.88 -1.58 -9.26
CA ALA A 90 -9.57 -0.84 -10.49
C ALA A 90 -10.66 -1.06 -11.54
N ARG A 91 -11.16 0.01 -12.12
CA ARG A 91 -12.12 -0.03 -13.24
C ARG A 91 -11.41 0.13 -14.59
N PRO A 92 -12.00 -0.39 -15.67
CA PRO A 92 -11.49 -0.15 -17.02
C PRO A 92 -11.42 1.34 -17.40
N SER A 93 -12.20 2.20 -16.75
CA SER A 93 -12.17 3.66 -16.89
C SER A 93 -10.91 4.32 -16.30
N GLY A 94 -10.09 3.57 -15.55
CA GLY A 94 -8.93 4.10 -14.82
C GLY A 94 -9.23 4.61 -13.42
N GLU A 95 -10.50 4.61 -13.02
CA GLU A 95 -10.92 4.96 -11.66
C GLU A 95 -10.70 3.80 -10.70
N GLU A 96 -10.33 4.10 -9.45
CA GLU A 96 -10.22 3.12 -8.38
C GLU A 96 -11.32 3.38 -7.34
N TYR A 97 -12.02 2.30 -6.94
CA TYR A 97 -12.97 2.36 -5.85
C TYR A 97 -12.47 1.58 -4.65
N VAL A 98 -12.55 2.18 -3.48
CA VAL A 98 -12.30 1.50 -2.22
C VAL A 98 -13.64 1.02 -1.67
N LYS A 99 -13.77 -0.30 -1.47
CA LYS A 99 -15.01 -0.94 -0.99
C LYS A 99 -14.68 -2.06 -0.03
N ARG A 100 -15.71 -2.47 0.76
CA ARG A 100 -15.60 -3.60 1.68
C ARG A 100 -16.16 -4.86 1.04
N VAL A 101 -15.46 -5.98 1.18
CA VAL A 101 -15.93 -7.30 0.80
C VAL A 101 -17.01 -7.73 1.79
N ILE A 102 -18.22 -7.97 1.32
CA ILE A 102 -19.34 -8.43 2.15
C ILE A 102 -19.59 -9.93 2.04
N ALA A 103 -19.19 -10.53 0.94
CA ALA A 103 -19.35 -11.96 0.68
C ALA A 103 -18.21 -12.46 -0.20
N VAL A 104 -17.86 -13.72 -0.08
CA VAL A 104 -16.85 -14.42 -0.86
C VAL A 104 -17.45 -15.57 -1.65
N ALA A 105 -16.66 -16.20 -2.52
CA ALA A 105 -17.11 -17.34 -3.31
C ALA A 105 -17.73 -18.44 -2.43
N GLY A 106 -18.88 -18.97 -2.86
CA GLY A 106 -19.68 -19.95 -2.11
C GLY A 106 -20.78 -19.34 -1.24
N ASP A 107 -20.67 -18.08 -0.86
CA ASP A 107 -21.70 -17.40 -0.08
C ASP A 107 -22.96 -17.09 -0.90
N THR A 108 -24.10 -16.97 -0.21
CA THR A 108 -25.37 -16.55 -0.78
C THR A 108 -25.73 -15.18 -0.28
N VAL A 109 -25.90 -14.22 -1.19
CA VAL A 109 -26.27 -12.84 -0.88
C VAL A 109 -27.74 -12.60 -1.20
N ASN A 110 -28.48 -12.04 -0.27
CA ASN A 110 -29.85 -11.60 -0.46
C ASN A 110 -30.01 -10.12 -0.06
N ILE A 111 -30.86 -9.41 -0.76
CA ILE A 111 -31.29 -8.04 -0.42
C ILE A 111 -32.78 -8.06 -0.18
N GLN A 112 -33.17 -7.76 1.04
CA GLN A 112 -34.59 -7.75 1.45
C GLN A 112 -34.83 -6.56 2.39
N ASP A 113 -35.91 -5.82 2.16
CA ASP A 113 -36.34 -4.67 2.98
C ASP A 113 -35.21 -3.64 3.23
N GLY A 114 -34.44 -3.35 2.20
CA GLY A 114 -33.32 -2.41 2.28
C GLY A 114 -32.06 -2.90 3.03
N LYS A 115 -32.04 -4.19 3.41
CA LYS A 115 -30.94 -4.81 4.15
C LYS A 115 -30.27 -5.89 3.34
N VAL A 116 -28.99 -6.10 3.64
CA VAL A 116 -28.17 -7.15 3.01
C VAL A 116 -28.03 -8.32 3.96
N TYR A 117 -28.28 -9.52 3.45
CA TYR A 117 -28.10 -10.78 4.16
C TYR A 117 -27.06 -11.63 3.43
N VAL A 118 -26.15 -12.21 4.18
CA VAL A 118 -25.16 -13.17 3.66
C VAL A 118 -25.36 -14.48 4.42
N ASN A 119 -25.62 -15.56 3.69
CA ASN A 119 -25.95 -16.88 4.24
C ASN A 119 -27.11 -16.86 5.26
N GLY A 120 -28.04 -15.92 5.09
CA GLY A 120 -29.23 -15.73 5.97
C GLY A 120 -28.99 -14.82 7.17
N GLU A 121 -27.77 -14.35 7.41
CA GLU A 121 -27.45 -13.41 8.49
C GLU A 121 -27.37 -11.97 7.97
N GLU A 122 -27.96 -11.02 8.71
CA GLU A 122 -27.91 -9.61 8.39
C GLU A 122 -26.48 -9.08 8.53
N VAL A 123 -25.93 -8.51 7.44
CA VAL A 123 -24.60 -7.91 7.44
C VAL A 123 -24.65 -6.54 8.09
N ARG A 124 -23.92 -6.34 9.19
CA ARG A 124 -23.80 -5.08 9.92
C ARG A 124 -22.34 -4.71 10.10
N TYR A 125 -21.97 -3.52 9.66
CA TYR A 125 -20.65 -2.94 9.94
C TYR A 125 -20.82 -1.63 10.71
N ASN A 126 -20.29 -1.59 11.93
CA ASN A 126 -20.30 -0.41 12.81
C ASN A 126 -21.70 0.21 13.07
N GLY A 127 -22.76 -0.61 13.03
CA GLY A 127 -24.11 -0.20 13.45
C GLY A 127 -24.98 0.48 12.41
N GLU A 128 -24.42 1.00 11.31
CA GLU A 128 -25.18 1.71 10.29
C GLU A 128 -24.76 1.27 8.89
N ILE A 129 -25.50 0.33 8.33
CA ILE A 129 -25.52 0.12 6.89
C ILE A 129 -26.68 0.96 6.35
N GLY A 130 -26.39 1.90 5.45
CA GLY A 130 -27.41 2.62 4.73
C GLY A 130 -28.34 1.65 3.97
N THR A 131 -29.55 2.09 3.68
CA THR A 131 -30.52 1.30 2.90
C THR A 131 -29.95 0.90 1.56
N THR A 132 -29.99 -0.39 1.24
CA THR A 132 -29.50 -0.94 -0.01
C THR A 132 -30.69 -1.32 -0.91
N GLU A 133 -30.75 -0.73 -2.09
CA GLU A 133 -31.78 -1.04 -3.07
C GLU A 133 -31.25 -1.99 -4.15
N LYS A 134 -32.11 -2.87 -4.66
CA LYS A 134 -31.81 -3.72 -5.81
C LYS A 134 -31.70 -2.86 -7.06
N LYS A 135 -30.48 -2.59 -7.50
CA LYS A 135 -30.17 -1.64 -8.58
C LYS A 135 -30.41 -2.19 -9.99
N SER A 136 -30.60 -3.49 -10.19
CA SER A 136 -30.73 -4.09 -11.51
C SER A 136 -31.84 -5.12 -11.56
N SER A 137 -32.71 -5.01 -12.57
CA SER A 137 -33.71 -6.03 -12.93
C SER A 137 -33.12 -7.32 -13.51
N LYS A 138 -31.82 -7.30 -13.85
CA LYS A 138 -31.10 -8.46 -14.45
C LYS A 138 -30.53 -9.42 -13.41
N ILE A 139 -30.48 -9.03 -12.15
CA ILE A 139 -29.95 -9.85 -11.07
C ILE A 139 -31.07 -10.34 -10.20
N THR A 140 -31.22 -11.67 -10.11
CA THR A 140 -32.24 -12.31 -9.25
C THR A 140 -31.59 -12.61 -7.89
N TYR A 141 -32.25 -12.21 -6.82
CA TYR A 141 -31.82 -12.52 -5.45
C TYR A 141 -32.70 -13.64 -4.89
N PRO A 142 -32.15 -14.53 -4.04
CA PRO A 142 -30.77 -14.58 -3.57
C PRO A 142 -29.78 -14.94 -4.68
N LEU A 143 -28.58 -14.30 -4.64
CA LEU A 143 -27.50 -14.52 -5.56
C LEU A 143 -26.40 -15.34 -4.90
N ARG A 144 -26.01 -16.46 -5.48
CA ARG A 144 -24.81 -17.20 -5.06
C ARG A 144 -23.57 -16.58 -5.69
N VAL A 145 -22.59 -16.25 -4.85
CA VAL A 145 -21.30 -15.72 -5.30
C VAL A 145 -20.53 -16.87 -5.97
N GLY A 146 -20.21 -16.72 -7.25
CA GLY A 146 -19.55 -17.75 -8.02
C GLY A 146 -18.08 -17.91 -7.66
N ASP A 147 -17.58 -19.14 -7.78
CA ASP A 147 -16.15 -19.41 -7.76
C ASP A 147 -15.57 -18.98 -9.13
N LYS A 148 -14.38 -18.34 -9.08
CA LYS A 148 -13.61 -18.03 -10.30
C LYS A 148 -12.56 -19.07 -10.54
#